data_420baee79b0a3a6dbb0cdbe12316d96c
#
_entry.id   420baee79b0a3a6dbb0cdbe12316d96c
#
_cell.length_a   1.000
_cell.length_b   1.000
_cell.length_c   1.000
_cell.angle_alpha   90.00
_cell.angle_beta   90.00
_cell.angle_gamma   90.00
#
_symmetry.space_group_name_H-M   'P 1'
#
loop_
_entity.id
_entity.type
_entity.pdbx_description
1 polymer ?
#
loop_
_entity_poly.entity_id
_entity_poly.type
_entity_poly.pdbx_seq_one_letter_code
_entity_poly.pdbx_strand_id
1 'polypeptide(L)'
;MTTPEAEQSQAEPAGAGTRGGAEVPAGGAEQGGEAQVTAEGDGAGRPEERLERAVRAAEQALIEYEIAVETFRVEVENFSRLHHQKLGPMYARLDELDACIAEATAARTGDPEDIRKADEARARVMPMPGVEELFHGWMDGSGLFPEAEAMLTDQPVRPPQRVRPSDEARKLYRELARKAHPDLAQEDAERARREEFITRVNAAYARGDEVLLRELAEEWAAGPAPKEQGPTPAEELYARLEWLAQRKEMLTLVAKELEESAIGAMLRLAPDDPDRLLDEIAEQLLAQVAEREAALAALRG
;
A
#
# COMPACT_ATOMS: atom_id res chain seq x y z
N MET A 1 -52.78 -6.05 -13.93
CA MET A 1 -53.20 -4.95 -14.82
C MET A 1 -52.00 -3.99 -14.84
N THR A 2 -51.19 -3.77 -15.78
CA THR A 2 -51.10 -4.08 -17.21
C THR A 2 -49.64 -3.79 -17.59
N THR A 3 -48.96 -4.75 -18.17
CA THR A 3 -47.75 -4.52 -18.99
C THR A 3 -48.20 -3.92 -20.32
N PRO A 4 -47.35 -3.21 -21.06
CA PRO A 4 -46.82 -3.78 -22.28
C PRO A 4 -45.32 -3.51 -22.44
N GLU A 5 -44.48 -4.46 -22.87
CA GLU A 5 -44.20 -5.04 -24.19
C GLU A 5 -43.61 -4.05 -25.21
N ALA A 6 -42.31 -4.32 -25.47
CA ALA A 6 -41.65 -4.57 -26.73
C ALA A 6 -41.65 -3.47 -27.82
N GLU A 7 -40.45 -3.14 -28.28
CA GLU A 7 -40.22 -3.17 -29.74
C GLU A 7 -38.72 -3.32 -30.07
N GLN A 8 -38.46 -4.38 -30.83
CA GLN A 8 -37.24 -4.68 -31.58
C GLN A 8 -37.19 -3.81 -32.83
N SER A 9 -36.02 -3.34 -33.22
CA SER A 9 -35.79 -3.05 -34.63
C SER A 9 -34.38 -3.45 -35.04
N GLN A 10 -34.33 -4.50 -35.83
CA GLN A 10 -33.24 -4.94 -36.70
C GLN A 10 -33.15 -4.00 -37.92
N ALA A 11 -31.92 -3.75 -38.36
CA ALA A 11 -31.66 -3.55 -39.81
C ALA A 11 -30.14 -3.73 -40.08
N GLU A 12 -29.78 -4.83 -40.68
CA GLU A 12 -28.80 -4.96 -41.76
C GLU A 12 -29.60 -4.78 -43.06
N PRO A 13 -29.01 -4.73 -44.32
CA PRO A 13 -27.69 -5.08 -44.80
C PRO A 13 -27.16 -4.28 -46.01
N ALA A 14 -26.08 -4.81 -46.63
CA ALA A 14 -25.68 -4.79 -48.04
C ALA A 14 -24.89 -3.54 -48.51
N GLY A 15 -23.84 -3.64 -49.32
CA GLY A 15 -23.45 -4.57 -50.33
C GLY A 15 -22.14 -4.16 -51.00
N ALA A 16 -21.50 -5.16 -51.50
CA ALA A 16 -21.09 -5.42 -52.85
C ALA A 16 -19.97 -4.60 -53.53
N GLY A 17 -18.94 -5.31 -53.90
CA GLY A 17 -18.41 -5.52 -55.23
C GLY A 17 -17.04 -4.82 -55.43
N THR A 18 -15.99 -5.40 -55.97
CA THR A 18 -15.80 -6.02 -57.28
C THR A 18 -14.36 -6.55 -57.41
N ARG A 19 -14.22 -7.69 -57.89
CA ARG A 19 -13.34 -8.36 -58.82
C ARG A 19 -12.26 -7.54 -59.54
N GLY A 20 -11.08 -8.16 -59.64
CA GLY A 20 -10.02 -8.02 -60.65
C GLY A 20 -8.81 -8.82 -60.15
N GLY A 21 -8.41 -9.91 -60.63
CA GLY A 21 -8.42 -10.60 -61.90
C GLY A 21 -7.19 -10.22 -62.74
N ALA A 22 -6.13 -11.06 -62.75
CA ALA A 22 -5.13 -11.25 -63.79
C ALA A 22 -3.82 -11.76 -63.15
N GLU A 23 -3.43 -12.84 -63.47
CA GLU A 23 -2.78 -13.55 -64.55
C GLU A 23 -1.43 -14.08 -64.11
N VAL A 24 -1.28 -15.41 -64.23
CA VAL A 24 -0.05 -16.19 -64.17
C VAL A 24 0.64 -16.09 -65.51
N PRO A 25 1.96 -16.08 -65.59
CA PRO A 25 2.61 -16.87 -66.61
C PRO A 25 3.52 -17.95 -65.96
N ALA A 26 3.36 -19.13 -66.53
CA ALA A 26 4.24 -20.29 -66.39
C ALA A 26 5.53 -20.13 -67.23
N GLY A 27 6.58 -20.74 -66.74
CA GLY A 27 7.62 -21.24 -67.62
C GLY A 27 9.06 -20.85 -67.27
N GLY A 28 9.89 -21.85 -67.01
CA GLY A 28 11.35 -21.69 -67.11
C GLY A 28 12.16 -22.47 -66.09
N ALA A 29 12.61 -23.59 -66.58
CA ALA A 29 13.40 -24.66 -66.02
C ALA A 29 14.73 -24.27 -65.29
N GLU A 30 15.04 -25.13 -64.32
CA GLU A 30 16.36 -25.68 -63.98
C GLU A 30 17.56 -24.74 -63.89
N GLN A 31 18.08 -24.58 -62.66
CA GLN A 31 19.51 -24.87 -62.38
C GLN A 31 19.72 -24.98 -60.85
N GLY A 32 20.29 -26.15 -60.46
CA GLY A 32 20.65 -26.46 -59.10
C GLY A 32 21.66 -25.46 -58.54
N GLY A 33 21.35 -24.99 -57.36
CA GLY A 33 22.22 -24.29 -56.46
C GLY A 33 21.83 -24.74 -55.09
N GLU A 34 22.59 -25.69 -54.53
CA GLU A 34 22.53 -25.98 -53.10
C GLU A 34 22.90 -24.70 -52.33
N ALA A 35 21.91 -23.88 -52.10
CA ALA A 35 22.01 -22.84 -51.11
C ALA A 35 21.92 -23.53 -49.75
N GLN A 36 23.09 -23.81 -49.20
CA GLN A 36 23.25 -23.98 -47.75
C GLN A 36 22.53 -22.84 -47.09
N VAL A 37 21.32 -23.10 -46.61
CA VAL A 37 20.64 -22.27 -45.66
C VAL A 37 21.43 -22.45 -44.36
N THR A 38 22.41 -21.59 -44.18
CA THR A 38 22.96 -21.32 -42.86
C THR A 38 21.81 -20.73 -42.09
N ALA A 39 21.11 -21.59 -41.38
CA ALA A 39 20.18 -21.15 -40.32
C ALA A 39 21.05 -20.51 -39.22
N GLU A 40 21.42 -19.25 -39.42
CA GLU A 40 21.78 -18.37 -38.32
C GLU A 40 20.51 -18.13 -37.50
N GLY A 41 20.16 -19.17 -36.74
CA GLY A 41 19.21 -19.12 -35.66
C GLY A 41 19.89 -18.63 -34.39
N ASP A 42 20.41 -17.44 -34.42
CA ASP A 42 20.90 -16.77 -33.22
C ASP A 42 19.70 -16.26 -32.45
N GLY A 43 19.21 -17.07 -31.49
CA GLY A 43 18.11 -16.72 -30.60
C GLY A 43 17.51 -17.88 -29.82
N ALA A 44 17.86 -19.13 -30.15
CA ALA A 44 17.38 -20.30 -29.43
C ALA A 44 18.44 -20.81 -28.45
N GLY A 45 18.73 -20.07 -27.39
CA GLY A 45 19.45 -20.59 -26.24
C GLY A 45 18.83 -21.92 -25.78
N ARG A 46 19.65 -22.81 -25.19
CA ARG A 46 19.20 -24.10 -24.66
C ARG A 46 17.93 -23.90 -23.82
N PRO A 47 17.01 -24.87 -23.77
CA PRO A 47 15.79 -24.74 -22.97
C PRO A 47 16.06 -24.30 -21.52
N GLU A 48 17.12 -24.80 -20.92
CA GLU A 48 17.61 -24.46 -19.59
C GLU A 48 18.02 -22.99 -19.47
N GLU A 49 18.72 -22.43 -20.45
CA GLU A 49 19.12 -21.02 -20.45
C GLU A 49 17.94 -20.07 -20.58
N ARG A 50 16.87 -20.49 -21.27
CA ARG A 50 15.61 -19.73 -21.31
C ARG A 50 14.91 -19.75 -19.97
N LEU A 51 14.89 -20.91 -19.30
CA LEU A 51 14.27 -21.11 -18.01
C LEU A 51 14.99 -20.31 -16.93
N GLU A 52 16.34 -20.33 -16.92
CA GLU A 52 17.14 -19.49 -16.02
C GLU A 52 16.87 -18.00 -16.23
N ARG A 53 16.75 -17.57 -17.49
CA ARG A 53 16.40 -16.16 -17.77
C ARG A 53 15.00 -15.81 -17.26
N ALA A 54 14.04 -16.73 -17.40
CA ALA A 54 12.69 -16.56 -16.89
C ALA A 54 12.68 -16.48 -15.36
N VAL A 55 13.42 -17.34 -14.67
CA VAL A 55 13.57 -17.28 -13.19
C VAL A 55 14.16 -15.95 -12.77
N ARG A 56 15.28 -15.53 -13.34
CA ARG A 56 15.91 -14.23 -13.01
C ARG A 56 15.00 -13.04 -13.27
N ALA A 57 14.24 -13.06 -14.35
CA ALA A 57 13.26 -12.02 -14.65
C ALA A 57 12.10 -12.02 -13.65
N ALA A 58 11.61 -13.19 -13.25
CA ALA A 58 10.56 -13.32 -12.25
C ALA A 58 11.04 -12.89 -10.85
N GLU A 59 12.26 -13.26 -10.45
CA GLU A 59 12.88 -12.80 -9.20
C GLU A 59 13.02 -11.27 -9.17
N GLN A 60 13.55 -10.69 -10.24
CA GLN A 60 13.67 -9.24 -10.32
C GLN A 60 12.28 -8.55 -10.25
N ALA A 61 11.29 -9.08 -10.96
CA ALA A 61 9.95 -8.54 -10.95
C ALA A 61 9.29 -8.67 -9.56
N LEU A 62 9.52 -9.77 -8.85
CA LEU A 62 9.03 -9.96 -7.48
C LEU A 62 9.66 -8.98 -6.51
N ILE A 63 10.99 -8.81 -6.56
CA ILE A 63 11.72 -7.85 -5.73
C ILE A 63 11.19 -6.42 -5.94
N GLU A 64 11.01 -6.00 -7.21
CA GLU A 64 10.44 -4.68 -7.51
C GLU A 64 9.03 -4.52 -6.95
N TYR A 65 8.24 -5.58 -7.05
CA TYR A 65 6.88 -5.56 -6.53
C TYR A 65 6.86 -5.49 -4.99
N GLU A 66 7.69 -6.27 -4.32
CA GLU A 66 7.82 -6.25 -2.86
C GLU A 66 8.29 -4.89 -2.34
N ILE A 67 9.26 -4.27 -3.04
CA ILE A 67 9.69 -2.90 -2.75
C ILE A 67 8.53 -1.92 -2.88
N ALA A 68 7.70 -2.05 -3.93
CA ALA A 68 6.56 -1.17 -4.13
C ALA A 68 5.51 -1.34 -3.03
N VAL A 69 5.19 -2.57 -2.66
CA VAL A 69 4.23 -2.88 -1.58
C VAL A 69 4.73 -2.35 -0.23
N GLU A 70 6.00 -2.57 0.10
CA GLU A 70 6.58 -2.08 1.35
C GLU A 70 6.65 -0.54 1.39
N THR A 71 6.98 0.09 0.27
CA THR A 71 6.94 1.54 0.15
C THR A 71 5.54 2.09 0.42
N PHE A 72 4.53 1.47 -0.18
CA PHE A 72 3.14 1.87 0.03
C PHE A 72 2.67 1.60 1.46
N ARG A 73 3.07 0.47 2.06
CA ARG A 73 2.78 0.18 3.48
C ARG A 73 3.30 1.29 4.39
N VAL A 74 4.55 1.70 4.22
CA VAL A 74 5.14 2.79 5.01
C VAL A 74 4.37 4.11 4.82
N GLU A 75 3.91 4.39 3.60
CA GLU A 75 3.10 5.56 3.32
C GLU A 75 1.74 5.50 4.04
N VAL A 76 1.06 4.35 3.99
CA VAL A 76 -0.21 4.11 4.70
C VAL A 76 -0.03 4.27 6.21
N GLU A 77 1.00 3.66 6.80
CA GLU A 77 1.26 3.74 8.24
C GLU A 77 1.59 5.18 8.69
N ASN A 78 2.39 5.90 7.92
CA ASN A 78 2.73 7.29 8.22
C ASN A 78 1.50 8.19 8.12
N PHE A 79 0.70 8.02 7.09
CA PHE A 79 -0.52 8.80 6.92
C PHE A 79 -1.57 8.45 7.97
N SER A 80 -1.68 7.17 8.36
CA SER A 80 -2.57 6.73 9.45
C SER A 80 -2.24 7.43 10.75
N ARG A 81 -0.96 7.49 11.11
CA ARG A 81 -0.52 8.22 12.32
C ARG A 81 -0.90 9.69 12.26
N LEU A 82 -0.61 10.35 11.15
CA LEU A 82 -0.95 11.76 10.97
C LEU A 82 -2.47 11.99 11.01
N HIS A 83 -3.25 11.13 10.38
CA HIS A 83 -4.72 11.15 10.42
C HIS A 83 -5.24 11.07 11.86
N HIS A 84 -4.77 10.08 12.64
CA HIS A 84 -5.20 9.91 14.03
C HIS A 84 -4.83 11.11 14.91
N GLN A 85 -3.62 11.63 14.75
CA GLN A 85 -3.16 12.76 15.55
C GLN A 85 -3.90 14.05 15.22
N LYS A 86 -4.17 14.29 13.95
CA LYS A 86 -4.83 15.52 13.50
C LYS A 86 -6.33 15.49 13.71
N LEU A 87 -6.98 14.40 13.37
CA LEU A 87 -8.44 14.30 13.36
C LEU A 87 -9.01 13.61 14.60
N GLY A 88 -8.23 12.76 15.28
CA GLY A 88 -8.68 12.03 16.47
C GLY A 88 -9.31 12.90 17.55
N PRO A 89 -8.68 14.02 17.98
CA PRO A 89 -9.27 14.91 18.95
C PRO A 89 -10.59 15.54 18.50
N MET A 90 -10.75 15.79 17.20
CA MET A 90 -11.98 16.34 16.63
C MET A 90 -13.12 15.32 16.65
N TYR A 91 -12.86 14.08 16.29
CA TYR A 91 -13.83 13.00 16.40
C TYR A 91 -14.24 12.76 17.85
N ALA A 92 -13.29 12.68 18.78
CA ALA A 92 -13.58 12.54 20.20
C ALA A 92 -14.45 13.71 20.72
N ARG A 93 -14.17 14.93 20.27
CA ARG A 93 -14.98 16.10 20.63
C ARG A 93 -16.41 16.02 20.09
N LEU A 94 -16.57 15.55 18.85
CA LEU A 94 -17.90 15.33 18.25
C LEU A 94 -18.69 14.29 19.02
N ASP A 95 -18.08 13.14 19.33
CA ASP A 95 -18.71 12.07 20.11
C ASP A 95 -19.16 12.58 21.48
N GLU A 96 -18.34 13.39 22.15
CA GLU A 96 -18.69 13.99 23.45
C GLU A 96 -19.84 14.98 23.33
N LEU A 97 -19.82 15.83 22.30
CA LEU A 97 -20.89 16.78 22.06
C LEU A 97 -22.20 16.07 21.72
N ASP A 98 -22.18 15.04 20.90
CA ASP A 98 -23.35 14.24 20.57
C ASP A 98 -23.94 13.54 21.83
N ALA A 99 -23.08 13.02 22.70
CA ALA A 99 -23.51 12.47 23.99
C ALA A 99 -24.15 13.54 24.88
N CYS A 100 -23.53 14.71 25.02
CA CYS A 100 -24.10 15.82 25.80
C CYS A 100 -25.43 16.33 25.23
N ILE A 101 -25.59 16.37 23.90
CA ILE A 101 -26.85 16.76 23.24
C ILE A 101 -27.94 15.73 23.54
N ALA A 102 -27.58 14.41 23.43
CA ALA A 102 -28.54 13.34 23.74
C ALA A 102 -28.99 13.39 25.20
N GLU A 103 -28.06 13.57 26.15
CA GLU A 103 -28.35 13.74 27.59
C GLU A 103 -29.23 14.96 27.86
N ALA A 104 -28.89 16.10 27.26
CA ALA A 104 -29.72 17.31 27.42
C ALA A 104 -31.14 17.13 26.84
N THR A 105 -31.26 16.41 25.73
CA THR A 105 -32.55 16.07 25.13
C THR A 105 -33.35 15.15 26.02
N ALA A 106 -32.74 14.06 26.52
CA ALA A 106 -33.37 13.13 27.44
C ALA A 106 -33.85 13.80 28.74
N ALA A 107 -33.03 14.71 29.30
CA ALA A 107 -33.38 15.46 30.48
C ALA A 107 -34.58 16.39 30.25
N ARG A 108 -34.77 16.91 29.03
CA ARG A 108 -35.88 17.80 28.68
C ARG A 108 -37.15 17.05 28.35
N THR A 109 -37.08 15.94 27.64
CA THR A 109 -38.25 15.18 27.19
C THR A 109 -38.73 14.18 28.23
N GLY A 110 -37.82 13.58 29.01
CA GLY A 110 -38.12 12.48 29.92
C GLY A 110 -38.59 11.19 29.21
N ASP A 111 -38.41 11.14 27.87
CA ASP A 111 -38.82 9.99 27.07
C ASP A 111 -37.84 8.83 27.29
N PRO A 112 -38.33 7.60 27.61
CA PRO A 112 -37.47 6.41 27.76
C PRO A 112 -36.59 6.12 26.55
N GLU A 113 -37.04 6.44 25.33
CA GLU A 113 -36.25 6.25 24.12
C GLU A 113 -35.09 7.25 24.01
N ASP A 114 -35.32 8.50 24.41
CA ASP A 114 -34.26 9.51 24.44
C ASP A 114 -33.23 9.21 25.54
N ILE A 115 -33.67 8.68 26.68
CA ILE A 115 -32.78 8.21 27.76
C ILE A 115 -31.90 7.08 27.24
N ARG A 116 -32.44 6.08 26.53
CA ARG A 116 -31.69 5.00 25.95
C ARG A 116 -30.64 5.49 24.92
N LYS A 117 -31.04 6.46 24.06
CA LYS A 117 -30.10 7.06 23.09
C LYS A 117 -28.99 7.84 23.78
N ALA A 118 -29.24 8.49 24.89
CA ALA A 118 -28.23 9.18 25.68
C ALA A 118 -27.22 8.18 26.29
N ASP A 119 -27.68 7.07 26.85
CA ASP A 119 -26.84 6.02 27.40
C ASP A 119 -25.98 5.38 26.29
N GLU A 120 -26.57 5.10 25.13
CA GLU A 120 -25.83 4.56 23.98
C GLU A 120 -24.78 5.55 23.44
N ALA A 121 -25.10 6.84 23.36
CA ALA A 121 -24.16 7.86 22.94
C ALA A 121 -23.01 8.00 23.94
N ARG A 122 -23.31 8.02 25.25
CA ARG A 122 -22.29 8.08 26.30
C ARG A 122 -21.39 6.85 26.30
N ALA A 123 -21.92 5.66 26.03
CA ALA A 123 -21.13 4.43 25.94
C ALA A 123 -20.15 4.42 24.75
N ARG A 124 -20.40 5.22 23.71
CA ARG A 124 -19.48 5.38 22.55
C ARG A 124 -18.33 6.33 22.84
N VAL A 125 -18.53 7.28 23.75
CA VAL A 125 -17.45 8.19 24.14
C VAL A 125 -16.35 7.38 24.79
N MET A 126 -15.22 7.26 24.11
CA MET A 126 -14.06 6.60 24.68
C MET A 126 -13.64 7.35 25.95
N PRO A 127 -13.52 6.67 27.10
CA PRO A 127 -13.03 7.32 28.28
C PRO A 127 -11.63 7.86 28.00
N MET A 128 -11.43 9.16 28.24
CA MET A 128 -10.07 9.71 28.26
C MET A 128 -9.28 8.91 29.29
N PRO A 129 -8.11 8.36 28.95
CA PRO A 129 -7.28 7.66 29.92
C PRO A 129 -7.07 8.58 31.11
N GLY A 130 -7.34 8.06 32.31
CA GLY A 130 -7.14 8.84 33.54
C GLY A 130 -5.70 9.30 33.64
N VAL A 131 -5.49 10.44 34.30
CA VAL A 131 -4.12 10.99 34.51
C VAL A 131 -3.19 9.91 35.06
N GLU A 132 -3.71 9.00 35.92
CA GLU A 132 -2.98 7.87 36.48
C GLU A 132 -2.54 6.83 35.42
N GLU A 133 -3.38 6.52 34.43
CA GLU A 133 -3.04 5.60 33.33
C GLU A 133 -1.98 6.20 32.40
N LEU A 134 -2.04 7.52 32.16
CA LEU A 134 -1.02 8.25 31.42
C LEU A 134 0.33 8.24 32.16
N PHE A 135 0.31 8.34 33.48
CA PHE A 135 1.54 8.27 34.30
C PHE A 135 2.11 6.85 34.40
N HIS A 136 1.28 5.80 34.41
CA HIS A 136 1.77 4.42 34.39
C HIS A 136 2.57 4.13 33.12
N GLY A 137 2.09 4.55 31.94
CA GLY A 137 2.83 4.42 30.68
C GLY A 137 4.17 5.17 30.68
N TRP A 138 4.27 6.27 31.43
CA TRP A 138 5.52 7.03 31.56
C TRP A 138 6.53 6.34 32.49
N MET A 139 6.08 5.72 33.57
CA MET A 139 6.93 4.99 34.49
C MET A 139 7.54 3.72 33.86
N ASP A 140 6.84 3.11 32.91
CA ASP A 140 7.30 1.94 32.17
C ASP A 140 8.27 2.27 31.01
N GLY A 141 8.74 3.52 30.89
CA GLY A 141 9.79 3.93 29.97
C GLY A 141 9.33 4.28 28.55
N SER A 142 8.03 4.30 28.27
CA SER A 142 7.50 4.66 26.96
C SER A 142 7.30 6.17 26.75
N GLY A 143 7.52 7.00 27.78
CA GLY A 143 7.32 8.45 27.71
C GLY A 143 5.85 8.87 27.59
N LEU A 144 5.56 10.13 27.91
CA LEU A 144 4.26 10.72 27.59
C LEU A 144 4.12 10.87 26.07
N PHE A 145 3.01 10.40 25.53
CA PHE A 145 2.70 10.72 24.16
C PHE A 145 2.58 12.25 23.98
N PRO A 146 2.99 12.83 22.84
CA PRO A 146 2.96 14.28 22.61
C PRO A 146 1.59 14.90 22.89
N GLU A 147 0.51 14.14 22.69
CA GLU A 147 -0.86 14.55 22.96
C GLU A 147 -1.13 14.68 24.47
N ALA A 148 -0.61 13.74 25.25
CA ALA A 148 -0.74 13.78 26.71
C ALA A 148 0.09 14.93 27.30
N GLU A 149 1.28 15.20 26.78
CA GLU A 149 2.10 16.34 27.15
C GLU A 149 1.42 17.67 26.80
N ALA A 150 0.80 17.76 25.61
CA ALA A 150 0.06 18.93 25.20
C ALA A 150 -1.17 19.20 26.09
N MET A 151 -1.90 18.15 26.51
CA MET A 151 -3.02 18.27 27.46
C MET A 151 -2.58 18.76 28.83
N LEU A 152 -1.41 18.32 29.30
CA LEU A 152 -0.87 18.71 30.62
C LEU A 152 -0.24 20.11 30.61
N THR A 153 0.27 20.56 29.48
CA THR A 153 0.99 21.83 29.36
C THR A 153 0.21 22.94 28.71
N ASP A 154 -1.03 22.65 28.25
CA ASP A 154 -1.90 23.60 27.51
C ASP A 154 -1.21 24.16 26.25
N GLN A 155 -0.24 23.39 25.71
CA GLN A 155 0.45 23.74 24.48
C GLN A 155 -0.17 23.03 23.27
N PRO A 156 -0.26 23.69 22.12
CA PRO A 156 -0.80 23.05 20.93
C PRO A 156 0.09 21.86 20.53
N VAL A 157 -0.52 20.70 20.33
CA VAL A 157 0.14 19.50 19.82
C VAL A 157 0.83 19.86 18.50
N ARG A 158 2.15 19.72 18.45
CA ARG A 158 2.85 19.75 17.18
C ARG A 158 2.63 18.38 16.54
N PRO A 159 1.92 18.29 15.42
CA PRO A 159 1.78 17.01 14.74
C PRO A 159 3.18 16.49 14.42
N PRO A 160 3.47 15.21 14.65
CA PRO A 160 4.74 14.64 14.23
C PRO A 160 4.88 14.86 12.73
N GLN A 161 6.05 15.35 12.35
CA GLN A 161 6.34 15.55 10.95
C GLN A 161 6.22 14.21 10.24
N ARG A 162 5.41 14.17 9.18
CA ARG A 162 5.36 13.03 8.27
C ARG A 162 6.77 12.74 7.79
N VAL A 163 7.29 11.57 8.11
CA VAL A 163 8.57 11.11 7.58
C VAL A 163 8.34 10.74 6.12
N ARG A 164 8.64 11.67 5.21
CA ARG A 164 8.78 11.35 3.79
C ARG A 164 10.24 10.98 3.54
N PRO A 165 10.55 9.71 3.22
CA PRO A 165 11.91 9.35 2.86
C PRO A 165 12.37 10.22 1.69
N SER A 166 13.61 10.73 1.76
CA SER A 166 14.21 11.52 0.70
C SER A 166 14.34 10.68 -0.58
N ASP A 167 14.53 11.34 -1.73
CA ASP A 167 14.75 10.63 -2.99
C ASP A 167 16.02 9.78 -2.93
N GLU A 168 17.02 10.20 -2.18
CA GLU A 168 18.25 9.44 -1.95
C GLU A 168 17.97 8.22 -1.05
N ALA A 169 17.20 8.37 0.03
CA ALA A 169 16.77 7.24 0.87
C ALA A 169 15.97 6.20 0.06
N ARG A 170 15.08 6.63 -0.83
CA ARG A 170 14.32 5.75 -1.73
C ARG A 170 15.22 5.01 -2.72
N LYS A 171 16.25 5.68 -3.22
CA LYS A 171 17.22 5.08 -4.13
C LYS A 171 18.06 4.04 -3.41
N LEU A 172 18.63 4.37 -2.25
CA LEU A 172 19.42 3.46 -1.42
C LEU A 172 18.59 2.24 -1.00
N TYR A 173 17.36 2.45 -0.54
CA TYR A 173 16.45 1.37 -0.18
C TYR A 173 16.23 0.38 -1.33
N ARG A 174 15.85 0.88 -2.51
CA ARG A 174 15.63 0.02 -3.68
C ARG A 174 16.89 -0.74 -4.10
N GLU A 175 18.04 -0.10 -4.01
CA GLU A 175 19.31 -0.75 -4.33
C GLU A 175 19.64 -1.86 -3.34
N LEU A 176 19.49 -1.60 -2.03
CA LEU A 176 19.71 -2.58 -0.97
C LEU A 176 18.73 -3.76 -1.07
N ALA A 177 17.45 -3.46 -1.24
CA ALA A 177 16.41 -4.48 -1.36
C ALA A 177 16.68 -5.42 -2.55
N ARG A 178 17.08 -4.89 -3.71
CA ARG A 178 17.45 -5.71 -4.88
C ARG A 178 18.68 -6.58 -4.64
N LYS A 179 19.71 -6.04 -3.96
CA LYS A 179 20.97 -6.76 -3.74
C LYS A 179 20.88 -7.80 -2.63
N ALA A 180 20.12 -7.49 -1.58
CA ALA A 180 20.04 -8.29 -0.36
C ALA A 180 18.75 -9.09 -0.23
N HIS A 181 17.93 -9.21 -1.29
CA HIS A 181 16.66 -9.91 -1.22
C HIS A 181 16.83 -11.37 -0.78
N PRO A 182 16.05 -11.87 0.21
CA PRO A 182 16.17 -13.23 0.71
C PRO A 182 15.91 -14.29 -0.36
N ASP A 183 15.09 -13.98 -1.36
CA ASP A 183 14.76 -14.88 -2.44
C ASP A 183 15.93 -15.17 -3.39
N LEU A 184 16.98 -14.37 -3.34
CA LEU A 184 18.22 -14.63 -4.10
C LEU A 184 19.13 -15.67 -3.43
N ALA A 185 18.78 -16.09 -2.19
CA ALA A 185 19.51 -17.11 -1.47
C ALA A 185 18.98 -18.51 -1.79
N GLN A 186 19.86 -19.48 -2.03
CA GLN A 186 19.50 -20.88 -2.18
C GLN A 186 19.74 -21.70 -0.90
N GLU A 187 20.66 -21.26 -0.07
CA GLU A 187 20.96 -21.88 1.23
C GLU A 187 20.14 -21.23 2.33
N ASP A 188 19.57 -22.02 3.24
CA ASP A 188 18.73 -21.52 4.34
C ASP A 188 19.48 -20.55 5.26
N ALA A 189 20.78 -20.82 5.52
CA ALA A 189 21.61 -19.92 6.33
C ALA A 189 21.81 -18.54 5.68
N GLU A 190 22.02 -18.50 4.39
CA GLU A 190 22.14 -17.24 3.65
C GLU A 190 20.80 -16.53 3.53
N ARG A 191 19.69 -17.27 3.40
CA ARG A 191 18.35 -16.70 3.43
C ARG A 191 18.06 -16.02 4.75
N ALA A 192 18.30 -16.70 5.88
CA ALA A 192 18.11 -16.13 7.22
C ALA A 192 18.93 -14.85 7.41
N ARG A 193 20.19 -14.84 6.97
CA ARG A 193 21.05 -13.65 7.03
C ARG A 193 20.50 -12.49 6.23
N ARG A 194 19.97 -12.75 5.03
CA ARG A 194 19.37 -11.74 4.16
C ARG A 194 18.05 -11.20 4.74
N GLU A 195 17.23 -12.06 5.32
CA GLU A 195 15.99 -11.68 6.01
C GLU A 195 16.27 -10.72 7.18
N GLU A 196 17.26 -11.03 8.01
CA GLU A 196 17.68 -10.16 9.10
C GLU A 196 18.18 -8.81 8.56
N PHE A 197 19.00 -8.84 7.53
CA PHE A 197 19.51 -7.61 6.93
C PHE A 197 18.40 -6.75 6.32
N ILE A 198 17.47 -7.32 5.54
CA ILE A 198 16.34 -6.60 4.94
C ILE A 198 15.42 -6.02 6.02
N THR A 199 15.23 -6.72 7.13
CA THR A 199 14.46 -6.19 8.27
C THR A 199 15.08 -4.89 8.80
N ARG A 200 16.41 -4.83 8.91
CA ARG A 200 17.12 -3.60 9.33
C ARG A 200 16.98 -2.49 8.27
N VAL A 201 17.06 -2.83 7.00
CA VAL A 201 16.88 -1.88 5.87
C VAL A 201 15.47 -1.29 5.87
N ASN A 202 14.44 -2.13 6.03
CA ASN A 202 13.05 -1.68 6.10
C ASN A 202 12.83 -0.74 7.30
N ALA A 203 13.38 -1.09 8.47
CA ALA A 203 13.28 -0.25 9.65
C ALA A 203 13.98 1.11 9.49
N ALA A 204 15.14 1.16 8.82
CA ALA A 204 15.83 2.41 8.51
C ALA A 204 15.02 3.28 7.53
N TYR A 205 14.45 2.65 6.50
CA TYR A 205 13.64 3.34 5.50
C TYR A 205 12.34 3.91 6.10
N ALA A 206 11.65 3.14 6.96
CA ALA A 206 10.44 3.59 7.64
C ALA A 206 10.67 4.84 8.51
N ARG A 207 11.88 4.99 9.07
CA ARG A 207 12.29 6.19 9.83
C ARG A 207 12.83 7.32 8.95
N GLY A 208 13.01 7.08 7.64
CA GLY A 208 13.66 8.03 6.74
C GLY A 208 15.14 8.25 7.05
N ASP A 209 15.80 7.28 7.71
CA ASP A 209 17.18 7.37 8.16
C ASP A 209 18.15 7.08 7.01
N GLU A 210 18.46 8.12 6.24
CA GLU A 210 19.37 8.03 5.10
C GLU A 210 20.81 7.67 5.51
N VAL A 211 21.24 8.11 6.70
CA VAL A 211 22.60 7.83 7.19
C VAL A 211 22.74 6.33 7.45
N LEU A 212 21.80 5.75 8.17
CA LEU A 212 21.79 4.31 8.45
C LEU A 212 21.63 3.49 7.17
N LEU A 213 20.84 3.93 6.20
CA LEU A 213 20.73 3.24 4.90
C LEU A 213 22.06 3.24 4.14
N ARG A 214 22.85 4.30 4.24
CA ARG A 214 24.19 4.36 3.64
C ARG A 214 25.18 3.43 4.33
N GLU A 215 25.18 3.42 5.66
CA GLU A 215 25.99 2.48 6.45
C GLU A 215 25.64 1.02 6.14
N LEU A 216 24.35 0.68 6.03
CA LEU A 216 23.90 -0.65 5.61
C LEU A 216 24.36 -0.99 4.18
N ALA A 217 24.40 -0.01 3.28
CA ALA A 217 24.92 -0.24 1.92
C ALA A 217 26.42 -0.55 1.92
N GLU A 218 27.20 0.10 2.76
CA GLU A 218 28.63 -0.17 2.95
C GLU A 218 28.85 -1.54 3.62
N GLU A 219 28.07 -1.87 4.66
CA GLU A 219 28.10 -3.19 5.32
C GLU A 219 27.82 -4.31 4.31
N TRP A 220 26.79 -4.16 3.48
CA TRP A 220 26.45 -5.15 2.46
C TRP A 220 27.54 -5.30 1.40
N ALA A 221 28.14 -4.20 0.97
CA ALA A 221 29.23 -4.21 0.01
C ALA A 221 30.52 -4.87 0.54
N ALA A 222 30.76 -4.77 1.83
CA ALA A 222 31.90 -5.40 2.52
C ALA A 222 31.68 -6.89 2.81
N GLY A 223 30.41 -7.38 2.71
CA GLY A 223 30.06 -8.78 2.99
C GLY A 223 30.62 -9.78 1.99
N PRO A 224 30.56 -11.10 2.31
CA PRO A 224 31.06 -12.13 1.41
C PRO A 224 30.27 -12.13 0.09
N ALA A 225 30.99 -12.13 -1.02
CA ALA A 225 30.38 -12.26 -2.34
C ALA A 225 29.50 -13.51 -2.41
N PRO A 226 28.33 -13.45 -3.07
CA PRO A 226 27.51 -14.64 -3.29
C PRO A 226 28.37 -15.72 -3.97
N LYS A 227 28.36 -16.95 -3.43
CA LYS A 227 29.00 -18.07 -4.11
C LYS A 227 28.35 -18.23 -5.48
N GLU A 228 29.17 -18.24 -6.55
CA GLU A 228 28.71 -18.61 -7.88
C GLU A 228 28.10 -20.01 -7.80
N GLN A 229 26.86 -20.11 -8.13
CA GLN A 229 26.12 -21.36 -8.05
C GLN A 229 26.23 -22.09 -9.35
N GLY A 230 26.51 -23.40 -9.30
CA GLY A 230 26.51 -24.26 -10.46
C GLY A 230 25.11 -24.37 -11.11
N PRO A 231 25.04 -24.95 -12.31
CA PRO A 231 23.79 -25.08 -13.05
C PRO A 231 22.77 -25.88 -12.24
N THR A 232 21.64 -25.28 -11.99
CA THR A 232 20.51 -25.91 -11.30
C THR A 232 19.74 -26.81 -12.29
N PRO A 233 19.25 -28.02 -11.89
CA PRO A 233 18.40 -28.85 -12.73
C PRO A 233 17.12 -28.13 -13.17
N ALA A 234 16.65 -28.42 -14.37
CA ALA A 234 15.45 -27.75 -14.91
C ALA A 234 14.23 -27.86 -14.00
N GLU A 235 14.09 -28.98 -13.31
CA GLU A 235 13.01 -29.19 -12.34
C GLU A 235 13.07 -28.22 -11.14
N GLU A 236 14.26 -27.92 -10.64
CA GLU A 236 14.44 -26.93 -9.59
C GLU A 236 14.07 -25.51 -10.07
N LEU A 237 14.41 -25.19 -11.33
CA LEU A 237 14.03 -23.90 -11.92
C LEU A 237 12.51 -23.77 -12.10
N TYR A 238 11.81 -24.85 -12.47
CA TYR A 238 10.36 -24.84 -12.54
C TYR A 238 9.73 -24.68 -11.14
N ALA A 239 10.19 -25.43 -10.16
CA ALA A 239 9.73 -25.30 -8.79
C ALA A 239 9.96 -23.87 -8.25
N ARG A 240 11.11 -23.27 -8.63
CA ARG A 240 11.43 -21.88 -8.29
C ARG A 240 10.45 -20.89 -8.92
N LEU A 241 10.10 -21.05 -10.21
CA LEU A 241 9.11 -20.20 -10.87
C LEU A 241 7.72 -20.32 -10.23
N GLU A 242 7.30 -21.52 -9.88
CA GLU A 242 6.03 -21.76 -9.21
C GLU A 242 6.00 -21.06 -7.84
N TRP A 243 7.06 -21.19 -7.06
CA TRP A 243 7.18 -20.51 -5.77
C TRP A 243 7.13 -18.97 -5.92
N LEU A 244 7.85 -18.41 -6.92
CA LEU A 244 7.83 -16.98 -7.21
C LEU A 244 6.42 -16.50 -7.59
N ALA A 245 5.68 -17.29 -8.38
CA ALA A 245 4.31 -16.98 -8.75
C ALA A 245 3.37 -16.94 -7.53
N GLN A 246 3.46 -17.96 -6.66
CA GLN A 246 2.67 -18.03 -5.42
C GLN A 246 3.01 -16.86 -4.48
N ARG A 247 4.29 -16.54 -4.33
CA ARG A 247 4.73 -15.40 -3.51
C ARG A 247 4.18 -14.09 -4.04
N LYS A 248 4.21 -13.88 -5.36
CA LYS A 248 3.64 -12.70 -6.00
C LYS A 248 2.14 -12.58 -5.77
N GLU A 249 1.41 -13.70 -5.85
CA GLU A 249 -0.03 -13.74 -5.58
C GLU A 249 -0.35 -13.31 -4.14
N MET A 250 0.41 -13.83 -3.15
CA MET A 250 0.28 -13.42 -1.76
C MET A 250 0.53 -11.92 -1.56
N LEU A 251 1.56 -11.38 -2.18
CA LEU A 251 1.85 -9.94 -2.11
C LEU A 251 0.77 -9.11 -2.80
N THR A 252 0.16 -9.63 -3.85
CA THR A 252 -0.96 -8.95 -4.51
C THR A 252 -2.18 -8.83 -3.59
N LEU A 253 -2.45 -9.85 -2.79
CA LEU A 253 -3.50 -9.80 -1.76
C LEU A 253 -3.18 -8.73 -0.70
N VAL A 254 -1.94 -8.71 -0.20
CA VAL A 254 -1.50 -7.69 0.78
C VAL A 254 -1.61 -6.29 0.21
N ALA A 255 -1.16 -6.07 -1.03
CA ALA A 255 -1.27 -4.78 -1.69
C ALA A 255 -2.73 -4.33 -1.80
N LYS A 256 -3.60 -5.25 -2.21
CA LYS A 256 -5.04 -4.99 -2.31
C LYS A 256 -5.66 -4.63 -0.96
N GLU A 257 -5.35 -5.35 0.10
CA GLU A 257 -5.84 -5.04 1.45
C GLU A 257 -5.38 -3.65 1.92
N LEU A 258 -4.14 -3.28 1.65
CA LEU A 258 -3.62 -1.94 1.94
C LEU A 258 -4.36 -0.86 1.14
N GLU A 259 -4.59 -1.08 -0.15
CA GLU A 259 -5.30 -0.14 -1.03
C GLU A 259 -6.78 0.02 -0.66
N GLU A 260 -7.44 -1.07 -0.24
CA GLU A 260 -8.85 -1.10 0.16
C GLU A 260 -9.06 -0.61 1.60
N SER A 261 -8.01 -0.49 2.39
CA SER A 261 -8.11 0.12 3.72
C SER A 261 -8.61 1.57 3.63
N ALA A 262 -9.28 2.06 4.68
CA ALA A 262 -9.76 3.44 4.71
C ALA A 262 -8.63 4.46 4.44
N ILE A 263 -7.47 4.23 5.02
CA ILE A 263 -6.29 5.09 4.85
C ILE A 263 -5.69 4.95 3.45
N GLY A 264 -5.58 3.73 2.93
CA GLY A 264 -5.09 3.50 1.56
C GLY A 264 -6.01 4.14 0.51
N ALA A 265 -7.33 4.06 0.70
CA ALA A 265 -8.30 4.71 -0.16
C ALA A 265 -8.16 6.25 -0.12
N MET A 266 -7.91 6.84 1.06
CA MET A 266 -7.64 8.28 1.20
C MET A 266 -6.38 8.71 0.44
N LEU A 267 -5.30 7.95 0.56
CA LEU A 267 -4.05 8.22 -0.17
C LEU A 267 -4.24 8.16 -1.69
N ARG A 268 -5.07 7.24 -2.18
CA ARG A 268 -5.41 7.13 -3.61
C ARG A 268 -6.25 8.29 -4.12
N LEU A 269 -7.09 8.89 -3.27
CA LEU A 269 -7.90 10.05 -3.63
C LEU A 269 -7.06 11.33 -3.76
N ALA A 270 -5.96 11.44 -3.02
CA ALA A 270 -5.08 12.61 -3.03
C ALA A 270 -3.60 12.19 -3.12
N PRO A 271 -3.17 11.58 -4.26
CA PRO A 271 -1.81 11.04 -4.39
C PRO A 271 -0.73 12.11 -4.34
N ASP A 272 -1.03 13.32 -4.83
CA ASP A 272 -0.07 14.42 -4.91
C ASP A 272 0.07 15.18 -3.58
N ASP A 273 -1.03 15.36 -2.86
CA ASP A 273 -1.05 16.11 -1.61
C ASP A 273 -2.07 15.55 -0.59
N PRO A 274 -1.75 14.43 0.04
CA PRO A 274 -2.61 13.82 1.06
C PRO A 274 -2.73 14.66 2.33
N ASP A 275 -1.75 15.53 2.61
CA ASP A 275 -1.77 16.40 3.79
C ASP A 275 -2.87 17.47 3.63
N ARG A 276 -3.06 18.00 2.42
CA ARG A 276 -4.15 18.91 2.10
C ARG A 276 -5.53 18.24 2.29
N LEU A 277 -5.67 16.99 1.91
CA LEU A 277 -6.93 16.26 2.15
C LEU A 277 -7.26 16.21 3.65
N LEU A 278 -6.26 16.00 4.51
CA LEU A 278 -6.47 16.04 5.96
C LEU A 278 -6.85 17.44 6.45
N ASP A 279 -6.29 18.49 5.87
CA ASP A 279 -6.68 19.87 6.19
C ASP A 279 -8.14 20.13 5.85
N GLU A 280 -8.57 19.73 4.65
CA GLU A 280 -9.95 19.89 4.20
C GLU A 280 -10.95 19.10 5.10
N ILE A 281 -10.57 17.88 5.53
CA ILE A 281 -11.37 17.10 6.48
C ILE A 281 -11.41 17.77 7.85
N ALA A 282 -10.27 18.28 8.33
CA ALA A 282 -10.20 19.00 9.60
C ALA A 282 -11.11 20.24 9.63
N GLU A 283 -11.12 21.02 8.55
CA GLU A 283 -12.02 22.18 8.43
C GLU A 283 -13.50 21.77 8.49
N GLN A 284 -13.86 20.67 7.83
CA GLN A 284 -15.23 20.15 7.88
C GLN A 284 -15.61 19.66 9.30
N LEU A 285 -14.71 18.97 9.98
CA LEU A 285 -14.94 18.51 11.35
C LEU A 285 -15.06 19.69 12.34
N LEU A 286 -14.24 20.72 12.19
CA LEU A 286 -14.34 21.93 13.00
C LEU A 286 -15.69 22.65 12.79
N ALA A 287 -16.17 22.70 11.55
CA ALA A 287 -17.51 23.25 11.26
C ALA A 287 -18.62 22.42 11.95
N GLN A 288 -18.50 21.08 11.93
CA GLN A 288 -19.44 20.20 12.63
C GLN A 288 -19.38 20.39 14.15
N VAL A 289 -18.18 20.51 14.73
CA VAL A 289 -18.01 20.81 16.16
C VAL A 289 -18.74 22.10 16.53
N ALA A 290 -18.55 23.18 15.76
CA ALA A 290 -19.20 24.44 16.01
C ALA A 290 -20.74 24.32 15.92
N GLU A 291 -21.26 23.56 14.95
CA GLU A 291 -22.69 23.27 14.82
C GLU A 291 -23.27 22.54 16.05
N ARG A 292 -22.55 21.48 16.51
CA ARG A 292 -22.95 20.74 17.70
C ARG A 292 -22.87 21.57 18.98
N GLU A 293 -21.87 22.42 19.12
CA GLU A 293 -21.78 23.37 20.26
C GLU A 293 -22.94 24.35 20.28
N ALA A 294 -23.30 24.88 19.12
CA ALA A 294 -24.48 25.75 19.01
C ALA A 294 -25.80 25.02 19.35
N ALA A 295 -25.94 23.77 18.86
CA ALA A 295 -27.09 22.93 19.18
C ALA A 295 -27.22 22.65 20.70
N LEU A 296 -26.08 22.29 21.33
CA LEU A 296 -26.03 22.07 22.77
C LEU A 296 -26.36 23.34 23.57
N ALA A 297 -25.85 24.49 23.15
CA ALA A 297 -26.16 25.77 23.78
C ALA A 297 -27.68 26.11 23.70
N ALA A 298 -28.30 25.86 22.54
CA ALA A 298 -29.73 26.06 22.35
C ALA A 298 -30.60 25.11 23.20
N LEU A 299 -30.11 23.94 23.57
CA LEU A 299 -30.79 23.00 24.46
C LEU A 299 -30.70 23.39 25.95
N ARG A 300 -29.62 24.09 26.32
CA ARG A 300 -29.34 24.52 27.70
C ARG A 300 -29.86 25.91 28.06
N GLY A 301 -30.14 26.73 27.05
CA GLY A 301 -30.73 28.09 27.20
C GLY A 301 -32.24 28.08 27.26
#